data_b47b3d64ca16a520b593f7934e6e06c8
#
_entry.id   b47b3d64ca16a520b593f7934e6e06c8
#
_cell.length_a   1.000
_cell.length_b   1.000
_cell.length_c   1.000
_cell.angle_alpha   90.00
_cell.angle_beta   90.00
_cell.angle_gamma   90.00
#
_symmetry.space_group_name_H-M   'P 1'
#
loop_
_entity.id
_entity.type
_entity.pdbx_description
1 polymer ?
#
loop_
_entity_poly.entity_id
_entity_poly.type
_entity_poly.pdbx_seq_one_letter_code
_entity_poly.pdbx_strand_id
1 'polypeptide(L)'
;MSDFQVVLLVGNVPAHDTAGLIENFGHPNMLTLLHSERLGPGGEAVQAILAQAMPDLICLFADDLEAQGDDVLGFCEQIREQGLKVRPIVVVQSNGTENQRIQYLLQGADDIFGPTLSEEEFQIRLLVHLRRNLDFAANAVTQLPGLQFARKVVQRRLNQQKPVALLTLELDHFDVYSEAYGDLPAWQVLKTVAAMLSRIVMVPDFITQSDENHFVVVTHPDKAEKIAALACRQFETVSPNFYSEKDRKQGYLISVISDNISRRVPLLSLSIGIASTETQPFDSFMSLFNASQQMGSLARMQSGSSWQSDRLRLAGSTASSAVTDRRPGILILETDAALAYLLKTTLEMEGFAVELTTNPVDAWQRLTENARFYGTRLVILDALVNQEETGLQLTAEIRAHYPELRIICASSLHNRQRVLQAGADLYLPRPFELSRLFSWVHRLLAES
;
A
#
# COMPACT_ATOMS: atom_id res chain seq x y z
N MET A 1 10.46 9.55 -20.39
CA MET A 1 10.83 10.38 -19.25
C MET A 1 10.73 9.51 -18.01
N SER A 2 11.69 9.59 -17.15
CA SER A 2 11.70 8.84 -15.89
C SER A 2 10.74 9.48 -14.90
N ASP A 3 9.98 8.67 -14.17
CA ASP A 3 9.07 9.16 -13.12
C ASP A 3 9.61 8.87 -11.72
N PHE A 4 10.88 8.48 -11.62
CA PHE A 4 11.50 8.06 -10.37
C PHE A 4 11.67 9.23 -9.40
N GLN A 5 12.37 10.28 -9.82
CA GLN A 5 12.40 11.56 -9.10
C GLN A 5 12.07 12.71 -10.05
N VAL A 6 11.36 13.69 -9.53
CA VAL A 6 10.91 14.85 -10.30
C VAL A 6 11.33 16.12 -9.58
N VAL A 7 12.06 16.96 -10.27
CA VAL A 7 12.43 18.32 -9.82
C VAL A 7 11.67 19.32 -10.66
N LEU A 8 10.98 20.25 -10.01
CA LEU A 8 10.33 21.39 -10.63
C LEU A 8 11.19 22.63 -10.39
N LEU A 9 11.64 23.25 -11.46
CA LEU A 9 12.34 24.52 -11.45
C LEU A 9 11.35 25.62 -11.84
N VAL A 10 11.25 26.70 -11.04
CA VAL A 10 10.31 27.79 -11.27
C VAL A 10 11.04 29.13 -11.30
N GLY A 11 10.86 29.86 -12.37
CA GLY A 11 11.55 31.12 -12.67
C GLY A 11 12.50 31.02 -13.86
N ASN A 12 13.32 32.02 -14.06
CA ASN A 12 14.30 32.04 -15.14
C ASN A 12 15.54 31.22 -14.78
N VAL A 13 15.53 29.95 -15.21
CA VAL A 13 16.59 29.00 -14.94
C VAL A 13 17.70 29.15 -15.96
N PRO A 14 18.95 29.41 -15.55
CA PRO A 14 20.07 29.43 -16.48
C PRO A 14 20.21 28.08 -17.22
N ALA A 15 20.36 28.12 -18.53
CA ALA A 15 20.36 26.90 -19.37
C ALA A 15 21.45 25.87 -19.01
N HIS A 16 22.54 26.31 -18.37
CA HIS A 16 23.65 25.45 -17.95
C HIS A 16 23.31 24.66 -16.69
N ASP A 17 22.46 25.17 -15.79
CA ASP A 17 22.17 24.58 -14.50
C ASP A 17 21.37 23.25 -14.62
N THR A 18 20.76 22.97 -15.74
CA THR A 18 19.89 21.82 -15.95
C THR A 18 20.59 20.61 -16.57
N ALA A 19 21.55 20.79 -17.44
CA ALA A 19 22.23 19.69 -18.15
C ALA A 19 23.05 18.81 -17.20
N GLY A 20 23.85 19.42 -16.33
CA GLY A 20 24.68 18.69 -15.38
C GLY A 20 23.91 17.97 -14.28
N LEU A 21 22.70 18.43 -13.91
CA LEU A 21 21.85 17.71 -12.94
C LEU A 21 21.53 16.29 -13.39
N ILE A 22 21.20 16.10 -14.67
CA ILE A 22 20.85 14.78 -15.22
C ILE A 22 22.09 13.90 -15.30
N GLU A 23 23.24 14.45 -15.72
CA GLU A 23 24.49 13.71 -15.81
C GLU A 23 25.03 13.28 -14.43
N ASN A 24 24.96 14.17 -13.45
CA ASN A 24 25.47 13.92 -12.09
C ASN A 24 24.57 12.99 -11.26
N PHE A 25 23.31 12.76 -11.63
CA PHE A 25 22.40 11.84 -10.92
C PHE A 25 22.77 10.36 -11.13
N GLY A 26 23.74 10.06 -11.97
CA GLY A 26 24.27 8.72 -12.17
C GLY A 26 23.46 7.83 -13.14
N HIS A 27 22.23 8.20 -13.48
CA HIS A 27 21.43 7.52 -14.50
C HIS A 27 20.40 8.47 -15.13
N PRO A 28 20.47 8.74 -16.44
CA PRO A 28 19.63 9.73 -17.13
C PRO A 28 18.13 9.41 -17.07
N ASN A 29 17.78 8.17 -16.73
CA ASN A 29 16.40 7.71 -16.62
C ASN A 29 15.82 7.78 -15.18
N MET A 30 16.54 8.36 -14.23
CA MET A 30 16.07 8.42 -12.83
C MET A 30 15.60 9.80 -12.40
N LEU A 31 15.90 10.84 -13.16
CA LEU A 31 15.52 12.20 -12.85
C LEU A 31 14.73 12.83 -14.01
N THR A 32 13.61 13.46 -13.69
CA THR A 32 12.85 14.31 -14.62
C THR A 32 12.91 15.76 -14.13
N LEU A 33 13.37 16.65 -15.00
CA LEU A 33 13.31 18.08 -14.76
C LEU A 33 12.07 18.65 -15.44
N LEU A 34 11.28 19.41 -14.67
CA LEU A 34 10.16 20.19 -15.14
C LEU A 34 10.47 21.67 -14.93
N HIS A 35 9.97 22.52 -15.79
CA HIS A 35 10.20 23.96 -15.74
C HIS A 35 8.88 24.74 -15.87
N SER A 36 8.77 25.80 -15.08
CA SER A 36 7.73 26.82 -15.20
C SER A 36 8.37 28.19 -15.08
N GLU A 37 8.02 29.09 -15.98
CA GLU A 37 8.57 30.47 -15.98
C GLU A 37 8.02 31.34 -14.82
N ARG A 38 6.83 30.98 -14.30
CA ARG A 38 6.10 31.76 -13.28
C ARG A 38 5.40 30.85 -12.27
N LEU A 39 5.14 31.42 -11.09
CA LEU A 39 4.18 30.83 -10.13
C LEU A 39 2.74 31.21 -10.50
N GLY A 40 2.54 32.44 -10.91
CA GLY A 40 1.21 33.03 -11.07
C GLY A 40 0.53 33.36 -9.73
N PRO A 41 -0.62 34.04 -9.73
CA PRO A 41 -1.36 34.37 -8.52
C PRO A 41 -1.69 33.10 -7.71
N GLY A 42 -1.26 33.05 -6.44
CA GLY A 42 -1.49 31.86 -5.58
C GLY A 42 -0.91 30.56 -6.10
N GLY A 43 0.10 30.59 -6.96
CA GLY A 43 0.74 29.38 -7.52
C GLY A 43 -0.04 28.69 -8.64
N GLU A 44 -1.06 29.34 -9.23
CA GLU A 44 -1.94 28.75 -10.26
C GLU A 44 -1.19 28.18 -11.46
N ALA A 45 -0.11 28.85 -11.92
CA ALA A 45 0.67 28.39 -13.08
C ALA A 45 1.34 27.03 -12.86
N VAL A 46 1.63 26.66 -11.61
CA VAL A 46 2.27 25.39 -11.27
C VAL A 46 1.32 24.35 -10.69
N GLN A 47 0.07 24.69 -10.39
CA GLN A 47 -0.90 23.77 -9.77
C GLN A 47 -1.13 22.49 -10.61
N ALA A 48 -1.27 22.60 -11.91
CA ALA A 48 -1.41 21.44 -12.80
C ALA A 48 -0.17 20.53 -12.76
N ILE A 49 1.02 21.13 -12.72
CA ILE A 49 2.29 20.40 -12.60
C ILE A 49 2.39 19.70 -11.23
N LEU A 50 2.02 20.40 -10.16
CA LEU A 50 2.01 19.85 -8.80
C LEU A 50 1.05 18.63 -8.70
N ALA A 51 -0.15 18.77 -9.26
CA ALA A 51 -1.16 17.71 -9.23
C ALA A 51 -0.76 16.48 -10.08
N GLN A 52 -0.20 16.69 -11.27
CA GLN A 52 0.11 15.59 -12.19
C GLN A 52 1.47 14.96 -11.91
N ALA A 53 2.50 15.76 -11.71
CA ALA A 53 3.87 15.31 -11.60
C ALA A 53 4.32 15.06 -10.15
N MET A 54 3.64 15.64 -9.16
CA MET A 54 3.94 15.46 -7.73
C MET A 54 5.47 15.56 -7.45
N PRO A 55 6.13 16.70 -7.70
CA PRO A 55 7.57 16.82 -7.65
C PRO A 55 8.14 16.41 -6.28
N ASP A 56 9.36 15.88 -6.29
CA ASP A 56 10.10 15.56 -5.07
C ASP A 56 10.81 16.78 -4.50
N LEU A 57 11.21 17.69 -5.39
CA LEU A 57 11.86 18.94 -5.07
C LEU A 57 11.33 20.07 -5.97
N ILE A 58 11.11 21.22 -5.38
CA ILE A 58 10.78 22.47 -6.07
C ILE A 58 11.92 23.45 -5.81
N CYS A 59 12.52 24.00 -6.86
CA CYS A 59 13.49 25.08 -6.75
C CYS A 59 12.87 26.37 -7.29
N LEU A 60 12.81 27.41 -6.46
CA LEU A 60 12.23 28.72 -6.77
C LEU A 60 13.36 29.74 -6.97
N PHE A 61 13.40 30.35 -8.13
CA PHE A 61 14.32 31.46 -8.44
C PHE A 61 13.65 32.78 -8.00
N ALA A 62 13.77 33.10 -6.70
CA ALA A 62 12.94 34.10 -6.06
C ALA A 62 13.09 35.52 -6.65
N ASP A 63 14.32 35.95 -6.96
CA ASP A 63 14.56 37.31 -7.45
C ASP A 63 13.83 37.56 -8.77
N ASP A 64 13.79 36.61 -9.68
CA ASP A 64 13.08 36.71 -10.94
C ASP A 64 11.56 36.63 -10.75
N LEU A 65 11.10 35.72 -9.91
CA LEU A 65 9.66 35.54 -9.63
C LEU A 65 9.08 36.79 -8.96
N GLU A 66 9.76 37.37 -7.97
CA GLU A 66 9.33 38.57 -7.28
C GLU A 66 9.38 39.82 -8.20
N ALA A 67 10.38 39.89 -9.10
CA ALA A 67 10.44 40.94 -10.12
C ALA A 67 9.25 40.86 -11.10
N GLN A 68 8.68 39.69 -11.28
CA GLN A 68 7.47 39.49 -12.08
C GLN A 68 6.18 39.64 -11.28
N GLY A 69 6.26 39.96 -9.97
CA GLY A 69 5.13 40.13 -9.07
C GLY A 69 4.55 38.83 -8.49
N ASP A 70 5.27 37.73 -8.58
CA ASP A 70 4.86 36.46 -7.98
C ASP A 70 5.16 36.44 -6.46
N ASP A 71 4.27 35.85 -5.67
CA ASP A 71 4.41 35.73 -4.21
C ASP A 71 5.13 34.43 -3.83
N VAL A 72 6.45 34.48 -3.76
CA VAL A 72 7.30 33.33 -3.39
C VAL A 72 7.10 32.94 -1.92
N LEU A 73 6.94 33.91 -1.01
CA LEU A 73 6.73 33.64 0.41
C LEU A 73 5.40 32.92 0.65
N GLY A 74 4.31 33.45 0.10
CA GLY A 74 2.99 32.83 0.22
C GLY A 74 2.93 31.44 -0.43
N PHE A 75 3.68 31.21 -1.49
CA PHE A 75 3.76 29.88 -2.09
C PHE A 75 4.50 28.87 -1.20
N CYS A 76 5.60 29.27 -0.55
CA CYS A 76 6.28 28.41 0.42
C CYS A 76 5.36 28.02 1.59
N GLU A 77 4.62 28.98 2.13
CA GLU A 77 3.64 28.76 3.19
C GLU A 77 2.52 27.82 2.74
N GLN A 78 1.95 28.04 1.55
CA GLN A 78 0.92 27.20 0.97
C GLN A 78 1.36 25.73 0.83
N ILE A 79 2.55 25.47 0.32
CA ILE A 79 3.10 24.10 0.22
C ILE A 79 3.29 23.48 1.61
N ARG A 80 3.66 24.29 2.61
CA ARG A 80 3.82 23.84 4.01
C ARG A 80 2.50 23.45 4.66
N GLU A 81 1.45 24.25 4.44
CA GLU A 81 0.12 24.05 5.03
C GLU A 81 -0.69 22.93 4.40
N GLN A 82 -0.40 22.56 3.16
CA GLN A 82 -1.15 21.51 2.45
C GLN A 82 -1.17 20.13 3.17
N GLY A 83 -0.51 19.99 4.31
CA GLY A 83 -0.61 18.81 5.17
C GLY A 83 -0.25 17.48 4.49
N LEU A 84 0.39 17.52 3.34
CA LEU A 84 0.78 16.35 2.57
C LEU A 84 1.74 15.49 3.39
N LYS A 85 1.41 14.23 3.59
CA LYS A 85 2.30 13.27 4.26
C LYS A 85 3.66 13.13 3.56
N VAL A 86 3.71 13.44 2.26
CA VAL A 86 4.91 13.47 1.43
C VAL A 86 4.87 14.78 0.63
N ARG A 87 5.41 15.84 1.20
CA ARG A 87 5.54 17.14 0.53
C ARG A 87 6.86 17.21 -0.24
N PRO A 88 6.94 18.03 -1.30
CA PRO A 88 8.20 18.32 -1.97
C PRO A 88 9.14 19.08 -1.04
N ILE A 89 10.45 18.92 -1.25
CA ILE A 89 11.46 19.80 -0.68
C ILE A 89 11.41 21.11 -1.44
N VAL A 90 11.33 22.24 -0.72
CA VAL A 90 11.31 23.56 -1.32
C VAL A 90 12.66 24.24 -1.08
N VAL A 91 13.36 24.54 -2.18
CA VAL A 91 14.62 25.28 -2.16
C VAL A 91 14.39 26.65 -2.81
N VAL A 92 14.84 27.70 -2.17
CA VAL A 92 14.73 29.05 -2.71
C VAL A 92 16.13 29.56 -3.09
N GLN A 93 16.32 29.94 -4.36
CA GLN A 93 17.51 30.68 -4.77
C GLN A 93 17.23 32.17 -4.71
N SER A 94 18.00 32.92 -3.92
CA SER A 94 17.83 34.34 -3.74
C SER A 94 19.13 35.08 -3.46
N ASN A 95 19.31 36.21 -4.11
CA ASN A 95 20.38 37.19 -3.85
C ASN A 95 20.01 38.20 -2.75
N GLY A 96 18.83 38.01 -2.13
CA GLY A 96 18.29 38.91 -1.14
C GLY A 96 19.14 39.00 0.14
N THR A 97 18.78 39.96 0.99
CA THR A 97 19.39 40.17 2.30
C THR A 97 19.23 38.98 3.20
N GLU A 98 20.05 38.88 4.26
CA GLU A 98 19.94 37.85 5.27
C GLU A 98 18.53 37.74 5.86
N ASN A 99 17.90 38.89 6.16
CA ASN A 99 16.52 38.91 6.67
C ASN A 99 15.50 38.30 5.70
N GLN A 100 15.61 38.60 4.41
CA GLN A 100 14.73 38.01 3.39
C GLN A 100 14.91 36.50 3.33
N ARG A 101 16.15 36.02 3.34
CA ARG A 101 16.44 34.58 3.35
C ARG A 101 15.87 33.85 4.58
N ILE A 102 15.99 34.50 5.77
CA ILE A 102 15.38 33.99 7.00
C ILE A 102 13.84 33.90 6.86
N GLN A 103 13.19 34.87 6.20
CA GLN A 103 11.75 34.83 5.99
C GLN A 103 11.32 33.62 5.13
N TYR A 104 12.01 33.29 4.04
CA TYR A 104 11.70 32.10 3.25
C TYR A 104 11.77 30.82 4.09
N LEU A 105 12.79 30.67 4.94
CA LEU A 105 12.92 29.51 5.83
C LEU A 105 11.77 29.43 6.84
N LEU A 106 11.39 30.57 7.43
CA LEU A 106 10.27 30.65 8.36
C LEU A 106 8.94 30.31 7.71
N GLN A 107 8.76 30.71 6.44
CA GLN A 107 7.55 30.44 5.65
C GLN A 107 7.54 29.04 5.01
N GLY A 108 8.58 28.23 5.21
CA GLY A 108 8.52 26.82 4.84
C GLY A 108 9.46 26.33 3.77
N ALA A 109 10.37 27.17 3.28
CA ALA A 109 11.50 26.67 2.49
C ALA A 109 12.37 25.75 3.34
N ASP A 110 12.86 24.67 2.73
CA ASP A 110 13.72 23.67 3.41
C ASP A 110 15.20 24.06 3.31
N ASP A 111 15.59 24.85 2.30
CA ASP A 111 16.95 25.38 2.15
C ASP A 111 16.96 26.66 1.31
N ILE A 112 18.03 27.45 1.46
CA ILE A 112 18.25 28.70 0.71
C ILE A 112 19.61 28.64 0.00
N PHE A 113 19.59 28.87 -1.29
CA PHE A 113 20.82 29.01 -2.09
C PHE A 113 21.12 30.50 -2.29
N GLY A 114 22.33 30.90 -1.90
CA GLY A 114 22.79 32.28 -2.02
C GLY A 114 23.47 32.60 -3.37
N PRO A 115 23.84 33.90 -3.58
CA PRO A 115 24.35 34.37 -4.86
C PRO A 115 25.77 33.88 -5.24
N THR A 116 26.50 33.33 -4.30
CA THR A 116 27.90 32.92 -4.48
C THR A 116 28.08 31.45 -4.84
N LEU A 117 26.97 30.72 -5.03
CA LEU A 117 27.03 29.32 -5.43
C LEU A 117 27.52 29.16 -6.87
N SER A 118 28.52 28.31 -7.06
CA SER A 118 28.86 27.85 -8.41
C SER A 118 27.77 26.92 -8.95
N GLU A 119 27.70 26.81 -10.28
CA GLU A 119 26.79 25.88 -10.95
C GLU A 119 26.94 24.45 -10.42
N GLU A 120 28.17 23.98 -10.26
CA GLU A 120 28.45 22.64 -9.74
C GLU A 120 27.94 22.48 -8.29
N GLU A 121 28.16 23.48 -7.43
CA GLU A 121 27.67 23.43 -6.06
C GLU A 121 26.16 23.45 -5.99
N PHE A 122 25.48 24.24 -6.82
CA PHE A 122 24.02 24.27 -6.96
C PHE A 122 23.48 22.87 -7.29
N GLN A 123 24.02 22.24 -8.32
CA GLN A 123 23.63 20.89 -8.76
C GLN A 123 23.85 19.85 -7.65
N ILE A 124 25.02 19.86 -7.01
CA ILE A 124 25.35 18.91 -5.94
C ILE A 124 24.42 19.09 -4.75
N ARG A 125 24.08 20.31 -4.35
CA ARG A 125 23.15 20.57 -3.24
C ARG A 125 21.75 20.04 -3.55
N LEU A 126 21.22 20.25 -4.74
CA LEU A 126 19.94 19.67 -5.14
C LEU A 126 19.98 18.13 -5.08
N LEU A 127 21.05 17.51 -5.56
CA LEU A 127 21.24 16.07 -5.48
C LEU A 127 21.32 15.55 -4.02
N VAL A 128 21.96 16.30 -3.14
CA VAL A 128 22.02 15.96 -1.70
C VAL A 128 20.63 15.96 -1.09
N HIS A 129 19.78 16.95 -1.41
CA HIS A 129 18.40 16.97 -0.94
C HIS A 129 17.59 15.77 -1.47
N LEU A 130 17.73 15.44 -2.75
CA LEU A 130 17.07 14.28 -3.35
C LEU A 130 17.53 12.96 -2.72
N ARG A 131 18.83 12.80 -2.46
CA ARG A 131 19.38 11.62 -1.77
C ARG A 131 18.85 11.51 -0.34
N ARG A 132 18.90 12.58 0.43
CA ARG A 132 18.38 12.60 1.82
C ARG A 132 16.92 12.20 1.89
N ASN A 133 16.11 12.60 0.91
CA ASN A 133 14.71 12.20 0.85
C ASN A 133 14.54 10.69 0.62
N LEU A 134 15.41 10.07 -0.16
CA LEU A 134 15.44 8.61 -0.35
C LEU A 134 16.00 7.89 0.88
N ASP A 135 17.12 8.34 1.43
CA ASP A 135 17.81 7.71 2.55
C ASP A 135 16.97 7.73 3.84
N PHE A 136 16.25 8.82 4.10
CA PHE A 136 15.38 8.94 5.28
C PHE A 136 14.23 7.94 5.28
N ALA A 137 13.80 7.50 4.10
CA ALA A 137 12.72 6.54 3.93
C ALA A 137 13.21 5.10 3.70
N ALA A 138 14.54 4.86 3.73
CA ALA A 138 15.10 3.55 3.46
C ALA A 138 14.97 2.60 4.66
N ASN A 139 14.71 1.33 4.39
CA ASN A 139 14.71 0.28 5.41
C ASN A 139 16.12 0.07 5.98
N ALA A 140 16.25 0.01 7.31
CA ALA A 140 17.54 -0.10 7.98
C ALA A 140 18.32 -1.39 7.65
N VAL A 141 17.63 -2.49 7.34
CA VAL A 141 18.22 -3.80 7.05
C VAL A 141 18.58 -3.95 5.58
N THR A 142 17.64 -3.65 4.67
CA THR A 142 17.79 -3.89 3.23
C THR A 142 18.26 -2.70 2.43
N GLN A 143 18.19 -1.50 3.01
CA GLN A 143 18.48 -0.21 2.37
C GLN A 143 17.56 0.10 1.17
N LEU A 144 16.45 -0.62 1.03
CA LEU A 144 15.45 -0.34 0.01
C LEU A 144 14.56 0.83 0.44
N PRO A 145 14.08 1.66 -0.52
CA PRO A 145 13.11 2.71 -0.24
C PRO A 145 11.82 2.14 0.38
N GLY A 146 11.15 2.93 1.20
CA GLY A 146 9.87 2.57 1.80
C GLY A 146 8.69 2.68 0.81
N LEU A 147 7.54 2.13 1.19
CA LEU A 147 6.32 2.07 0.37
C LEU A 147 5.83 3.45 -0.11
N GLN A 148 6.08 4.52 0.66
CA GLN A 148 5.68 5.88 0.30
C GLN A 148 6.32 6.34 -1.01
N PHE A 149 7.52 5.85 -1.32
CA PHE A 149 8.19 6.11 -2.58
C PHE A 149 7.45 5.45 -3.75
N ALA A 150 7.11 4.15 -3.62
CA ALA A 150 6.31 3.44 -4.64
C ALA A 150 4.95 4.14 -4.85
N ARG A 151 4.27 4.54 -3.76
CA ARG A 151 3.01 5.26 -3.81
C ARG A 151 3.09 6.52 -4.66
N LYS A 152 4.14 7.33 -4.46
CA LYS A 152 4.33 8.58 -5.18
C LYS A 152 4.55 8.35 -6.68
N VAL A 153 5.44 7.42 -7.03
CA VAL A 153 5.75 7.10 -8.43
C VAL A 153 4.55 6.49 -9.16
N VAL A 154 3.86 5.55 -8.53
CA VAL A 154 2.66 4.93 -9.12
C VAL A 154 1.56 5.97 -9.32
N GLN A 155 1.30 6.84 -8.31
CA GLN A 155 0.28 7.87 -8.45
C GLN A 155 0.61 8.86 -9.58
N ARG A 156 1.88 9.23 -9.76
CA ARG A 156 2.32 10.01 -10.93
C ARG A 156 1.98 9.32 -12.25
N ARG A 157 2.30 8.03 -12.38
CA ARG A 157 2.00 7.26 -13.60
C ARG A 157 0.52 7.19 -13.86
N LEU A 158 -0.30 6.96 -12.83
CA LEU A 158 -1.75 6.98 -12.94
C LEU A 158 -2.29 8.34 -13.39
N ASN A 159 -1.84 9.44 -12.74
CA ASN A 159 -2.24 10.80 -13.11
C ASN A 159 -1.87 11.14 -14.57
N GLN A 160 -0.77 10.60 -15.07
CA GLN A 160 -0.29 10.79 -16.44
C GLN A 160 -0.84 9.74 -17.43
N GLN A 161 -1.72 8.84 -16.97
CA GLN A 161 -2.27 7.74 -17.75
C GLN A 161 -1.20 6.84 -18.39
N LYS A 162 -0.05 6.70 -17.73
CA LYS A 162 1.04 5.83 -18.17
C LYS A 162 0.80 4.41 -17.70
N PRO A 163 1.18 3.41 -18.52
CA PRO A 163 1.07 2.01 -18.12
C PRO A 163 1.97 1.71 -16.92
N VAL A 164 1.38 1.04 -15.92
CA VAL A 164 2.09 0.61 -14.71
C VAL A 164 1.58 -0.74 -14.24
N ALA A 165 2.48 -1.59 -13.80
CA ALA A 165 2.20 -2.80 -13.05
C ALA A 165 2.85 -2.73 -11.68
N LEU A 166 2.14 -3.25 -10.70
CA LEU A 166 2.59 -3.38 -9.33
C LEU A 166 2.65 -4.86 -8.96
N LEU A 167 3.78 -5.28 -8.42
CA LEU A 167 3.96 -6.60 -7.85
C LEU A 167 4.08 -6.45 -6.34
N THR A 168 3.24 -7.15 -5.59
CA THR A 168 3.42 -7.34 -4.14
C THR A 168 4.03 -8.71 -3.90
N LEU A 169 5.14 -8.75 -3.19
CA LEU A 169 5.89 -9.96 -2.90
C LEU A 169 5.93 -10.15 -1.38
N GLU A 170 5.60 -11.35 -0.93
CA GLU A 170 5.62 -11.70 0.49
C GLU A 170 6.47 -12.94 0.71
N LEU A 171 7.32 -12.89 1.74
CA LEU A 171 8.02 -14.06 2.26
C LEU A 171 7.07 -14.80 3.21
N ASP A 172 6.50 -15.90 2.73
CA ASP A 172 5.61 -16.74 3.52
C ASP A 172 6.37 -17.39 4.68
N HIS A 173 5.74 -17.46 5.83
CA HIS A 173 6.28 -18.11 7.05
C HIS A 173 7.55 -17.48 7.63
N PHE A 174 7.80 -16.21 7.32
CA PHE A 174 8.98 -15.49 7.79
C PHE A 174 9.00 -15.31 9.31
N ASP A 175 7.86 -15.13 9.93
CA ASP A 175 7.65 -15.08 11.38
C ASP A 175 8.18 -16.36 12.06
N VAL A 176 7.76 -17.51 11.56
CA VAL A 176 8.20 -18.82 12.09
C VAL A 176 9.70 -19.03 11.86
N TYR A 177 10.23 -18.57 10.73
CA TYR A 177 11.67 -18.62 10.49
C TYR A 177 12.44 -17.77 11.47
N SER A 178 12.00 -16.54 11.71
CA SER A 178 12.62 -15.60 12.66
C SER A 178 12.56 -16.13 14.10
N GLU A 179 11.45 -16.74 14.51
CA GLU A 179 11.34 -17.43 15.81
C GLU A 179 12.33 -18.59 15.95
N ALA A 180 12.49 -19.39 14.90
CA ALA A 180 13.32 -20.60 14.94
C ALA A 180 14.83 -20.32 14.86
N TYR A 181 15.24 -19.31 14.07
CA TYR A 181 16.64 -19.02 13.76
C TYR A 181 17.16 -17.72 14.38
N GLY A 182 16.26 -16.85 14.84
CA GLY A 182 16.58 -15.54 15.42
C GLY A 182 16.77 -14.43 14.40
N ASP A 183 16.92 -13.19 14.91
CA ASP A 183 16.89 -11.97 14.10
C ASP A 183 18.04 -11.86 13.08
N LEU A 184 19.26 -12.26 13.45
CA LEU A 184 20.42 -12.12 12.56
C LEU A 184 20.28 -12.97 11.27
N PRO A 185 19.94 -14.28 11.33
CA PRO A 185 19.61 -15.06 10.15
C PRO A 185 18.41 -14.51 9.38
N ALA A 186 17.36 -14.04 10.07
CA ALA A 186 16.19 -13.42 9.44
C ALA A 186 16.57 -12.18 8.63
N TRP A 187 17.39 -11.28 9.18
CA TRP A 187 17.91 -10.13 8.46
C TRP A 187 18.79 -10.52 7.26
N GLN A 188 19.54 -11.62 7.37
CA GLN A 188 20.33 -12.13 6.25
C GLN A 188 19.44 -12.64 5.11
N VAL A 189 18.31 -13.27 5.41
CA VAL A 189 17.29 -13.64 4.42
C VAL A 189 16.77 -12.39 3.72
N LEU A 190 16.35 -11.37 4.46
CA LEU A 190 15.84 -10.12 3.89
C LEU A 190 16.86 -9.43 2.98
N LYS A 191 18.12 -9.32 3.42
CA LYS A 191 19.21 -8.77 2.60
C LYS A 191 19.44 -9.58 1.33
N THR A 192 19.38 -10.89 1.42
CA THR A 192 19.57 -11.77 0.26
C THR A 192 18.42 -11.62 -0.75
N VAL A 193 17.18 -11.55 -0.27
CA VAL A 193 16.01 -11.31 -1.12
C VAL A 193 16.08 -9.92 -1.77
N ALA A 194 16.40 -8.88 -1.00
CA ALA A 194 16.57 -7.53 -1.54
C ALA A 194 17.66 -7.48 -2.63
N ALA A 195 18.80 -8.10 -2.39
CA ALA A 195 19.89 -8.17 -3.37
C ALA A 195 19.51 -8.98 -4.62
N MET A 196 18.80 -10.09 -4.44
CA MET A 196 18.26 -10.90 -5.52
C MET A 196 17.29 -10.10 -6.40
N LEU A 197 16.31 -9.44 -5.79
CA LEU A 197 15.34 -8.63 -6.49
C LEU A 197 16.01 -7.44 -7.21
N SER A 198 16.98 -6.78 -6.57
CA SER A 198 17.73 -5.66 -7.19
C SER A 198 18.54 -6.04 -8.43
N ARG A 199 18.87 -7.33 -8.59
CA ARG A 199 19.51 -7.84 -9.82
C ARG A 199 18.51 -8.14 -10.92
N ILE A 200 17.28 -8.46 -10.57
CA ILE A 200 16.18 -8.77 -11.51
C ILE A 200 15.53 -7.49 -12.01
N VAL A 201 15.28 -6.56 -11.09
CA VAL A 201 14.57 -5.31 -11.35
C VAL A 201 15.58 -4.23 -11.74
N MET A 202 15.61 -3.89 -13.01
CA MET A 202 16.55 -2.90 -13.55
C MET A 202 15.84 -1.57 -13.80
N VAL A 203 16.59 -0.48 -13.65
CA VAL A 203 16.15 0.88 -14.00
C VAL A 203 15.48 0.93 -15.38
N PRO A 204 14.34 1.59 -15.58
CA PRO A 204 13.64 2.51 -14.67
C PRO A 204 12.62 1.87 -13.71
N ASP A 205 12.61 0.54 -13.62
CA ASP A 205 11.83 -0.18 -12.64
C ASP A 205 12.53 -0.15 -11.28
N PHE A 206 11.81 -0.32 -10.18
CA PHE A 206 12.41 -0.26 -8.84
C PHE A 206 11.66 -1.10 -7.82
N ILE A 207 12.32 -1.29 -6.69
CA ILE A 207 11.83 -2.08 -5.56
C ILE A 207 11.72 -1.19 -4.35
N THR A 208 10.68 -1.41 -3.56
CA THR A 208 10.51 -0.86 -2.22
C THR A 208 10.21 -1.96 -1.24
N GLN A 209 10.45 -1.70 0.04
CA GLN A 209 10.02 -2.59 1.12
C GLN A 209 8.91 -1.93 1.91
N SER A 210 7.77 -2.61 2.06
CA SER A 210 6.61 -2.07 2.79
C SER A 210 6.64 -2.40 4.28
N ASP A 211 6.98 -3.64 4.61
CA ASP A 211 7.06 -4.19 5.95
C ASP A 211 8.26 -5.14 6.07
N GLU A 212 8.39 -5.85 7.20
CA GLU A 212 9.53 -6.75 7.42
C GLU A 212 9.72 -7.78 6.31
N ASN A 213 8.65 -8.45 5.88
CA ASN A 213 8.68 -9.54 4.91
C ASN A 213 7.99 -9.22 3.58
N HIS A 214 7.56 -7.95 3.37
CA HIS A 214 6.85 -7.54 2.16
C HIS A 214 7.68 -6.58 1.31
N PHE A 215 7.76 -6.90 0.01
CA PHE A 215 8.41 -6.07 -1.00
C PHE A 215 7.40 -5.66 -2.06
N VAL A 216 7.66 -4.54 -2.70
CA VAL A 216 6.84 -4.03 -3.79
C VAL A 216 7.73 -3.67 -4.96
N VAL A 217 7.40 -4.19 -6.14
CA VAL A 217 8.08 -3.83 -7.40
C VAL A 217 7.14 -3.00 -8.24
N VAL A 218 7.65 -1.89 -8.77
CA VAL A 218 6.95 -1.05 -9.73
C VAL A 218 7.64 -1.19 -11.08
N THR A 219 6.90 -1.61 -12.10
CA THR A 219 7.44 -1.90 -13.43
C THR A 219 6.44 -1.58 -14.54
N HIS A 220 6.84 -1.81 -15.79
CA HIS A 220 5.94 -1.81 -16.93
C HIS A 220 5.18 -3.14 -17.02
N PRO A 221 3.89 -3.15 -17.43
CA PRO A 221 3.08 -4.37 -17.52
C PRO A 221 3.72 -5.54 -18.29
N ASP A 222 4.42 -5.26 -19.38
CA ASP A 222 5.09 -6.29 -20.22
C ASP A 222 6.19 -7.06 -19.50
N LYS A 223 6.74 -6.50 -18.42
CA LYS A 223 7.84 -7.10 -17.67
C LYS A 223 7.36 -7.84 -16.42
N ALA A 224 6.17 -7.52 -15.92
CA ALA A 224 5.69 -7.92 -14.61
C ALA A 224 5.74 -9.44 -14.39
N GLU A 225 5.17 -10.22 -15.29
CA GLU A 225 5.14 -11.68 -15.18
C GLU A 225 6.53 -12.32 -15.30
N LYS A 226 7.40 -11.75 -16.13
CA LYS A 226 8.79 -12.21 -16.28
C LYS A 226 9.59 -11.98 -15.00
N ILE A 227 9.42 -10.81 -14.38
CA ILE A 227 10.05 -10.48 -13.09
C ILE A 227 9.56 -11.44 -12.01
N ALA A 228 8.25 -11.69 -11.90
CA ALA A 228 7.68 -12.59 -10.92
C ALA A 228 8.18 -14.03 -11.09
N ALA A 229 8.13 -14.56 -12.32
CA ALA A 229 8.61 -15.91 -12.61
C ALA A 229 10.10 -16.09 -12.30
N LEU A 230 10.92 -15.08 -12.62
CA LEU A 230 12.34 -15.10 -12.33
C LEU A 230 12.61 -15.00 -10.83
N ALA A 231 11.88 -14.14 -10.11
CA ALA A 231 12.00 -14.00 -8.66
C ALA A 231 11.67 -15.31 -7.93
N CYS A 232 10.56 -15.97 -8.26
CA CYS A 232 10.19 -17.27 -7.69
C CYS A 232 11.30 -18.31 -7.93
N ARG A 233 11.77 -18.45 -9.18
CA ARG A 233 12.82 -19.42 -9.54
C ARG A 233 14.14 -19.17 -8.80
N GLN A 234 14.57 -17.91 -8.72
CA GLN A 234 15.81 -17.58 -8.01
C GLN A 234 15.67 -17.78 -6.52
N PHE A 235 14.51 -17.44 -5.94
CA PHE A 235 14.26 -17.67 -4.53
C PHE A 235 14.31 -19.15 -4.18
N GLU A 236 13.67 -20.02 -4.95
CA GLU A 236 13.73 -21.47 -4.76
C GLU A 236 15.15 -22.05 -4.83
N THR A 237 16.00 -21.43 -5.65
CA THR A 237 17.42 -21.84 -5.74
C THR A 237 18.21 -21.42 -4.50
N VAL A 238 17.90 -20.27 -3.91
CA VAL A 238 18.68 -19.69 -2.80
C VAL A 238 18.13 -20.12 -1.44
N SER A 239 16.81 -20.26 -1.30
CA SER A 239 16.13 -20.52 -0.02
C SER A 239 16.62 -21.76 0.74
N PRO A 240 17.06 -22.87 0.12
CA PRO A 240 17.62 -24.01 0.86
C PRO A 240 18.85 -23.66 1.70
N ASN A 241 19.60 -22.63 1.32
CA ASN A 241 20.82 -22.21 2.04
C ASN A 241 20.53 -21.47 3.35
N PHE A 242 19.28 -21.10 3.61
CA PHE A 242 18.87 -20.44 4.84
C PHE A 242 18.67 -21.42 6.01
N TYR A 243 18.67 -22.72 5.74
CA TYR A 243 18.31 -23.75 6.70
C TYR A 243 19.47 -24.65 7.10
N SER A 244 19.39 -25.21 8.31
CA SER A 244 20.23 -26.32 8.72
C SER A 244 20.00 -27.54 7.80
N GLU A 245 21.00 -28.41 7.71
CA GLU A 245 20.85 -29.64 6.92
C GLU A 245 19.67 -30.51 7.40
N LYS A 246 19.41 -30.50 8.71
CA LYS A 246 18.29 -31.23 9.33
C LYS A 246 16.94 -30.66 8.83
N ASP A 247 16.72 -29.38 8.95
CA ASP A 247 15.43 -28.74 8.61
C ASP A 247 15.18 -28.78 7.11
N ARG A 248 16.25 -28.63 6.31
CA ARG A 248 16.17 -28.78 4.86
C ARG A 248 15.74 -30.20 4.44
N LYS A 249 16.28 -31.24 5.07
CA LYS A 249 15.87 -32.64 4.78
C LYS A 249 14.46 -32.92 5.27
N GLN A 250 14.04 -32.27 6.37
CA GLN A 250 12.73 -32.44 6.95
C GLN A 250 11.64 -31.73 6.13
N GLY A 251 11.97 -30.57 5.50
CA GLY A 251 11.08 -29.80 4.61
C GLY A 251 10.05 -28.94 5.34
N TYR A 252 10.14 -28.80 6.67
CA TYR A 252 9.26 -27.95 7.48
C TYR A 252 9.94 -27.52 8.77
N LEU A 253 9.43 -26.45 9.38
CA LEU A 253 9.76 -26.03 10.75
C LEU A 253 8.64 -26.42 11.71
N ILE A 254 8.95 -26.47 12.98
CA ILE A 254 7.97 -26.70 14.05
C ILE A 254 7.76 -25.37 14.77
N SER A 255 6.55 -24.81 14.66
CA SER A 255 6.11 -23.66 15.46
C SER A 255 5.35 -24.16 16.68
N VAL A 256 5.69 -23.63 17.86
CA VAL A 256 5.04 -23.97 19.13
C VAL A 256 4.00 -22.89 19.43
N ILE A 257 2.73 -23.26 19.37
CA ILE A 257 1.61 -22.35 19.61
C ILE A 257 1.30 -22.21 21.10
N SER A 258 1.46 -23.32 21.85
CA SER A 258 1.30 -23.38 23.31
C SER A 258 1.99 -24.64 23.85
N ASP A 259 2.07 -24.78 25.19
CA ASP A 259 2.82 -25.86 25.89
C ASP A 259 2.57 -27.28 25.38
N ASN A 260 1.47 -27.53 24.66
CA ASN A 260 1.14 -28.88 24.13
C ASN A 260 0.72 -28.88 22.65
N ILE A 261 0.77 -27.76 21.94
CA ILE A 261 0.34 -27.67 20.54
C ILE A 261 1.49 -27.17 19.69
N SER A 262 2.02 -28.06 18.84
CA SER A 262 2.99 -27.71 17.82
C SER A 262 2.41 -27.90 16.42
N ARG A 263 2.75 -27.00 15.51
CA ARG A 263 2.33 -27.00 14.09
C ARG A 263 3.54 -27.17 13.20
N ARG A 264 3.42 -28.01 12.17
CA ARG A 264 4.39 -28.06 11.08
C ARG A 264 4.12 -26.94 10.12
N VAL A 265 5.14 -26.13 9.84
CA VAL A 265 5.05 -24.98 8.94
C VAL A 265 6.03 -25.20 7.80
N PRO A 266 5.61 -25.06 6.53
CA PRO A 266 6.51 -25.21 5.39
C PRO A 266 7.73 -24.29 5.49
N LEU A 267 8.77 -24.58 4.72
CA LEU A 267 9.90 -23.69 4.58
C LEU A 267 9.47 -22.40 3.85
N LEU A 268 10.29 -21.36 3.94
CA LEU A 268 10.05 -20.07 3.27
C LEU A 268 9.73 -20.26 1.79
N SER A 269 8.70 -19.58 1.34
CA SER A 269 8.35 -19.44 -0.06
C SER A 269 8.10 -17.97 -0.40
N LEU A 270 8.00 -17.65 -1.67
CA LEU A 270 7.73 -16.31 -2.16
C LEU A 270 6.38 -16.27 -2.87
N SER A 271 5.40 -15.59 -2.29
CA SER A 271 4.10 -15.37 -2.91
C SER A 271 4.05 -14.00 -3.58
N ILE A 272 3.75 -13.97 -4.90
CA ILE A 272 3.75 -12.74 -5.68
C ILE A 272 2.39 -12.50 -6.31
N GLY A 273 1.81 -11.32 -6.05
CA GLY A 273 0.62 -10.86 -6.74
C GLY A 273 0.96 -9.75 -7.73
N ILE A 274 0.32 -9.76 -8.89
CA ILE A 274 0.50 -8.77 -9.96
C ILE A 274 -0.83 -8.13 -10.29
N ALA A 275 -0.86 -6.81 -10.33
CA ALA A 275 -1.96 -6.03 -10.88
C ALA A 275 -1.43 -4.97 -11.85
N SER A 276 -2.20 -4.65 -12.90
CA SER A 276 -1.74 -3.82 -14.01
C SER A 276 -2.84 -2.91 -14.54
N THR A 277 -2.46 -1.68 -14.92
CA THR A 277 -3.37 -0.74 -15.61
C THR A 277 -3.78 -1.19 -17.02
N GLU A 278 -3.13 -2.20 -17.60
CA GLU A 278 -3.57 -2.79 -18.86
C GLU A 278 -4.76 -3.73 -18.71
N THR A 279 -4.94 -4.27 -17.51
CA THR A 279 -6.05 -5.20 -17.21
C THR A 279 -7.33 -4.46 -16.87
N GLN A 280 -7.20 -3.42 -16.06
CA GLN A 280 -8.33 -2.57 -15.66
C GLN A 280 -7.81 -1.18 -15.26
N PRO A 281 -8.65 -0.12 -15.38
CA PRO A 281 -8.27 1.20 -14.92
C PRO A 281 -8.19 1.24 -13.39
N PHE A 282 -7.23 2.02 -12.88
CA PHE A 282 -7.06 2.30 -11.45
C PHE A 282 -6.95 3.81 -11.22
N ASP A 283 -7.68 4.32 -10.23
CA ASP A 283 -7.70 5.75 -9.91
C ASP A 283 -6.65 6.12 -8.85
N SER A 284 -6.15 5.15 -8.11
CA SER A 284 -5.22 5.40 -7.02
C SER A 284 -4.19 4.27 -6.84
N PHE A 285 -3.07 4.63 -6.20
CA PHE A 285 -2.10 3.64 -5.74
C PHE A 285 -2.76 2.54 -4.89
N MET A 286 -3.65 2.91 -3.97
CA MET A 286 -4.26 1.94 -3.06
C MET A 286 -5.14 0.93 -3.77
N SER A 287 -5.89 1.34 -4.80
CA SER A 287 -6.72 0.41 -5.58
C SER A 287 -5.84 -0.60 -6.35
N LEU A 288 -4.75 -0.15 -6.96
CA LEU A 288 -3.79 -1.01 -7.65
C LEU A 288 -3.04 -1.94 -6.66
N PHE A 289 -2.64 -1.40 -5.51
CA PHE A 289 -1.95 -2.16 -4.47
C PHE A 289 -2.84 -3.27 -3.88
N ASN A 290 -4.08 -2.95 -3.55
CA ASN A 290 -5.04 -3.94 -3.05
C ASN A 290 -5.33 -5.05 -4.08
N ALA A 291 -5.47 -4.70 -5.36
CA ALA A 291 -5.63 -5.68 -6.43
C ALA A 291 -4.41 -6.62 -6.53
N SER A 292 -3.20 -6.06 -6.45
CA SER A 292 -1.96 -6.85 -6.41
C SER A 292 -1.91 -7.77 -5.18
N GLN A 293 -2.26 -7.28 -3.98
CA GLN A 293 -2.31 -8.11 -2.77
C GLN A 293 -3.33 -9.26 -2.87
N GLN A 294 -4.49 -9.03 -3.49
CA GLN A 294 -5.47 -10.09 -3.73
C GLN A 294 -4.88 -11.20 -4.62
N MET A 295 -4.11 -10.83 -5.64
CA MET A 295 -3.40 -11.82 -6.46
C MET A 295 -2.32 -12.55 -5.66
N GLY A 296 -1.60 -11.86 -4.78
CA GLY A 296 -0.64 -12.46 -3.85
C GLY A 296 -1.28 -13.49 -2.91
N SER A 297 -2.45 -13.19 -2.39
CA SER A 297 -3.21 -14.15 -1.56
C SER A 297 -3.60 -15.41 -2.33
N LEU A 298 -3.93 -15.29 -3.62
CA LEU A 298 -4.17 -16.47 -4.48
C LEU A 298 -2.90 -17.24 -4.80
N ALA A 299 -1.77 -16.54 -4.96
CA ALA A 299 -0.46 -17.19 -5.12
C ALA A 299 -0.11 -18.03 -3.88
N ARG A 300 -0.32 -17.50 -2.67
CA ARG A 300 -0.04 -18.20 -1.39
C ARG A 300 -0.82 -19.51 -1.21
N MET A 301 -1.96 -19.67 -1.88
CA MET A 301 -2.71 -20.96 -1.84
C MET A 301 -1.99 -22.07 -2.58
N GLN A 302 -0.95 -21.76 -3.36
CA GLN A 302 -0.15 -22.76 -4.06
C GLN A 302 1.05 -23.17 -3.18
N SER A 303 1.49 -24.42 -3.32
CA SER A 303 2.67 -24.89 -2.60
C SER A 303 3.96 -24.38 -3.23
N GLY A 304 4.90 -23.87 -2.41
CA GLY A 304 6.16 -23.30 -2.86
C GLY A 304 6.04 -21.88 -3.38
N SER A 305 7.10 -21.36 -3.97
CA SER A 305 7.10 -20.01 -4.51
C SER A 305 6.23 -19.91 -5.77
N SER A 306 5.29 -19.00 -5.77
CA SER A 306 4.32 -18.87 -6.86
C SER A 306 3.92 -17.42 -7.11
N TRP A 307 3.27 -17.18 -8.25
CA TRP A 307 2.74 -15.87 -8.58
C TRP A 307 1.38 -15.96 -9.27
N GLN A 308 0.57 -14.93 -9.11
CA GLN A 308 -0.70 -14.76 -9.79
C GLN A 308 -0.82 -13.35 -10.37
N SER A 309 -1.45 -13.24 -11.53
CA SER A 309 -1.67 -11.98 -12.24
C SER A 309 -3.16 -11.76 -12.47
N ASP A 310 -3.61 -10.52 -12.35
CA ASP A 310 -4.96 -10.10 -12.72
C ASP A 310 -5.27 -10.37 -14.20
N ARG A 311 -4.26 -10.35 -15.08
CA ARG A 311 -4.38 -10.72 -16.51
C ARG A 311 -4.78 -12.18 -16.69
N LEU A 312 -4.20 -13.10 -15.92
CA LEU A 312 -4.56 -14.53 -15.97
C LEU A 312 -5.99 -14.77 -15.48
N ARG A 313 -6.44 -14.01 -14.48
CA ARG A 313 -7.81 -14.05 -13.99
C ARG A 313 -8.82 -13.64 -15.07
N LEU A 314 -8.54 -12.57 -15.82
CA LEU A 314 -9.40 -12.14 -16.94
C LEU A 314 -9.37 -13.10 -18.13
N ALA A 315 -8.20 -13.65 -18.48
CA ALA A 315 -8.08 -14.65 -19.55
C ALA A 315 -8.82 -15.96 -19.21
N GLY A 316 -8.82 -16.37 -17.93
CA GLY A 316 -9.64 -17.47 -17.42
C GLY A 316 -11.15 -17.16 -17.43
N SER A 317 -11.53 -15.89 -17.32
CA SER A 317 -12.95 -15.46 -17.28
C SER A 317 -13.59 -15.34 -18.67
N THR A 318 -12.80 -15.18 -19.74
CA THR A 318 -13.34 -15.18 -21.12
C THR A 318 -13.77 -16.58 -21.61
N ALA A 319 -13.37 -17.65 -20.91
CA ALA A 319 -13.82 -19.02 -21.17
C ALA A 319 -14.99 -19.47 -20.27
N SER A 320 -15.41 -18.64 -19.32
CA SER A 320 -16.58 -18.90 -18.47
C SER A 320 -17.28 -17.57 -18.17
N SER A 321 -18.43 -17.39 -18.80
CA SER A 321 -19.37 -16.33 -18.47
C SER A 321 -19.63 -16.30 -16.96
N ALA A 322 -19.44 -15.12 -16.33
CA ALA A 322 -19.97 -14.73 -15.03
C ALA A 322 -19.88 -15.81 -13.92
N VAL A 323 -18.68 -16.13 -13.48
CA VAL A 323 -18.49 -16.66 -12.14
C VAL A 323 -18.24 -15.45 -11.24
N THR A 324 -19.32 -14.86 -10.75
CA THR A 324 -19.32 -14.16 -9.46
C THR A 324 -18.54 -15.04 -8.49
N ASP A 325 -17.61 -14.45 -7.74
CA ASP A 325 -16.91 -15.14 -6.65
C ASP A 325 -17.98 -15.78 -5.77
N ARG A 326 -18.16 -17.12 -5.90
CA ARG A 326 -19.25 -17.87 -5.25
C ARG A 326 -18.99 -18.12 -3.76
N ARG A 327 -17.95 -17.50 -3.22
CA ARG A 327 -17.78 -17.55 -1.76
C ARG A 327 -18.86 -16.69 -1.13
N PRO A 328 -19.64 -17.25 -0.18
CA PRO A 328 -20.66 -16.45 0.51
C PRO A 328 -20.00 -15.27 1.19
N GLY A 329 -20.51 -14.07 0.92
CA GLY A 329 -20.03 -12.84 1.54
C GLY A 329 -20.53 -12.73 2.98
N ILE A 330 -19.64 -12.33 3.89
CA ILE A 330 -19.93 -12.06 5.30
C ILE A 330 -19.52 -10.62 5.61
N LEU A 331 -20.44 -9.81 6.11
CA LEU A 331 -20.14 -8.48 6.64
C LEU A 331 -20.04 -8.56 8.17
N ILE A 332 -18.95 -8.05 8.75
CA ILE A 332 -18.75 -8.00 10.21
C ILE A 332 -18.75 -6.54 10.67
N LEU A 333 -19.62 -6.22 11.63
CA LEU A 333 -19.60 -4.98 12.38
C LEU A 333 -19.10 -5.26 13.81
N GLU A 334 -17.84 -4.90 14.07
CA GLU A 334 -17.16 -5.14 15.33
C GLU A 334 -16.25 -3.96 15.69
N THR A 335 -16.39 -3.43 16.91
CA THR A 335 -15.63 -2.29 17.41
C THR A 335 -14.32 -2.68 18.08
N ASP A 336 -14.21 -3.89 18.61
CA ASP A 336 -12.95 -4.42 19.13
C ASP A 336 -12.05 -4.85 17.97
N ALA A 337 -10.98 -4.11 17.75
CA ALA A 337 -10.05 -4.32 16.63
C ALA A 337 -9.39 -5.71 16.65
N ALA A 338 -9.09 -6.25 17.84
CA ALA A 338 -8.46 -7.56 17.98
C ALA A 338 -9.47 -8.69 17.63
N LEU A 339 -10.68 -8.59 18.14
CA LEU A 339 -11.74 -9.55 17.82
C LEU A 339 -12.16 -9.45 16.35
N ALA A 340 -12.28 -8.24 15.82
CA ALA A 340 -12.57 -7.98 14.41
C ALA A 340 -11.57 -8.65 13.48
N TYR A 341 -10.27 -8.45 13.74
CA TYR A 341 -9.20 -9.07 12.97
C TYR A 341 -9.23 -10.59 13.08
N LEU A 342 -9.41 -11.12 14.29
CA LEU A 342 -9.49 -12.56 14.53
C LEU A 342 -10.67 -13.19 13.77
N LEU A 343 -11.86 -12.61 13.84
CA LEU A 343 -13.05 -13.09 13.14
C LEU A 343 -12.86 -13.04 11.63
N LYS A 344 -12.33 -11.94 11.10
CA LYS A 344 -12.05 -11.80 9.67
C LYS A 344 -11.09 -12.89 9.21
N THR A 345 -9.91 -12.99 9.82
CA THR A 345 -8.86 -13.92 9.41
C THR A 345 -9.34 -15.37 9.44
N THR A 346 -10.04 -15.76 10.52
CA THR A 346 -10.49 -17.14 10.66
C THR A 346 -11.62 -17.50 9.69
N LEU A 347 -12.56 -16.60 9.42
CA LEU A 347 -13.62 -16.84 8.44
C LEU A 347 -13.09 -16.83 7.00
N GLU A 348 -12.09 -16.01 6.70
CA GLU A 348 -11.39 -16.05 5.41
C GLU A 348 -10.66 -17.39 5.21
N MET A 349 -10.07 -17.95 6.28
CA MET A 349 -9.45 -19.30 6.25
C MET A 349 -10.48 -20.41 6.00
N GLU A 350 -11.72 -20.24 6.47
CA GLU A 350 -12.85 -21.15 6.19
C GLU A 350 -13.44 -20.98 4.76
N GLY A 351 -12.90 -20.05 3.97
CA GLY A 351 -13.26 -19.88 2.57
C GLY A 351 -14.38 -18.88 2.32
N PHE A 352 -14.71 -18.02 3.28
CA PHE A 352 -15.68 -16.94 3.11
C PHE A 352 -15.03 -15.66 2.59
N ALA A 353 -15.80 -14.81 1.90
CA ALA A 353 -15.40 -13.45 1.57
C ALA A 353 -15.85 -12.53 2.71
N VAL A 354 -14.90 -11.90 3.45
CA VAL A 354 -15.22 -11.17 4.67
C VAL A 354 -14.91 -9.69 4.54
N GLU A 355 -15.92 -8.86 4.72
CA GLU A 355 -15.80 -7.42 4.89
C GLU A 355 -15.93 -7.03 6.36
N LEU A 356 -15.16 -6.02 6.79
CA LEU A 356 -15.12 -5.55 8.16
C LEU A 356 -15.42 -4.06 8.23
N THR A 357 -16.25 -3.67 9.18
CA THR A 357 -16.48 -2.27 9.55
C THR A 357 -16.61 -2.12 11.06
N THR A 358 -16.30 -0.93 11.56
CA THR A 358 -16.46 -0.56 12.98
C THR A 358 -17.61 0.43 13.20
N ASN A 359 -18.27 0.86 12.10
CA ASN A 359 -19.29 1.90 12.11
C ASN A 359 -20.63 1.38 11.54
N PRO A 360 -21.75 1.50 12.27
CA PRO A 360 -23.06 1.09 11.80
C PRO A 360 -23.53 1.76 10.51
N VAL A 361 -23.20 3.05 10.31
CA VAL A 361 -23.54 3.79 9.08
C VAL A 361 -22.77 3.24 7.87
N ASP A 362 -21.49 2.95 8.05
CA ASP A 362 -20.66 2.32 7.01
C ASP A 362 -21.16 0.88 6.72
N ALA A 363 -21.58 0.13 7.74
CA ALA A 363 -22.19 -1.19 7.55
C ALA A 363 -23.46 -1.11 6.67
N TRP A 364 -24.31 -0.16 6.94
CA TRP A 364 -25.52 0.09 6.15
C TRP A 364 -25.20 0.48 4.71
N GLN A 365 -24.25 1.40 4.51
CA GLN A 365 -23.84 1.83 3.19
C GLN A 365 -23.26 0.67 2.37
N ARG A 366 -22.41 -0.15 2.96
CA ARG A 366 -21.85 -1.35 2.30
C ARG A 366 -22.93 -2.36 1.93
N LEU A 367 -23.92 -2.59 2.78
CA LEU A 367 -25.04 -3.46 2.45
C LEU A 367 -25.86 -2.93 1.28
N THR A 368 -26.14 -1.63 1.23
CA THR A 368 -26.90 -1.02 0.12
C THR A 368 -26.14 -1.04 -1.20
N GLU A 369 -24.82 -0.85 -1.17
CA GLU A 369 -23.96 -0.88 -2.34
C GLU A 369 -23.65 -2.32 -2.79
N ASN A 370 -23.38 -3.23 -1.84
CA ASN A 370 -22.87 -4.57 -2.10
C ASN A 370 -23.95 -5.65 -2.24
N ALA A 371 -25.15 -5.45 -1.68
CA ALA A 371 -26.22 -6.42 -1.79
C ALA A 371 -26.65 -6.72 -3.24
N ARG A 372 -26.38 -5.77 -4.16
CA ARG A 372 -26.63 -5.95 -5.60
C ARG A 372 -25.46 -6.54 -6.37
N PHE A 373 -24.21 -6.44 -5.86
CA PHE A 373 -23.02 -6.74 -6.66
C PHE A 373 -22.10 -7.82 -6.08
N TYR A 374 -22.05 -8.06 -4.76
CA TYR A 374 -21.02 -8.90 -4.12
C TYR A 374 -21.51 -10.10 -3.29
N GLY A 375 -22.82 -10.32 -3.23
CA GLY A 375 -23.35 -11.58 -2.67
C GLY A 375 -23.17 -11.72 -1.16
N THR A 376 -23.22 -10.61 -0.37
CA THR A 376 -23.31 -10.71 1.10
C THR A 376 -24.52 -11.51 1.48
N ARG A 377 -24.34 -12.64 2.20
CA ARG A 377 -25.39 -13.55 2.64
C ARG A 377 -25.57 -13.57 4.15
N LEU A 378 -24.55 -13.11 4.87
CA LEU A 378 -24.53 -13.13 6.32
C LEU A 378 -23.96 -11.82 6.88
N VAL A 379 -24.59 -11.31 7.93
CA VAL A 379 -24.04 -10.22 8.75
C VAL A 379 -23.77 -10.75 10.14
N ILE A 380 -22.59 -10.46 10.67
CA ILE A 380 -22.22 -10.70 12.07
C ILE A 380 -22.04 -9.33 12.73
N LEU A 381 -22.79 -9.04 13.77
CA LEU A 381 -22.73 -7.74 14.42
C LEU A 381 -22.88 -7.83 15.95
N ASP A 382 -22.36 -6.82 16.66
CA ASP A 382 -22.68 -6.60 18.06
C ASP A 382 -23.94 -5.74 18.20
N ALA A 383 -24.85 -6.13 19.09
CA ALA A 383 -26.01 -5.31 19.41
C ALA A 383 -25.63 -3.98 20.06
N LEU A 384 -24.48 -3.95 20.77
CA LEU A 384 -23.96 -2.79 21.46
C LEU A 384 -22.72 -2.26 20.71
N VAL A 385 -22.86 -1.13 20.07
CA VAL A 385 -21.76 -0.40 19.45
C VAL A 385 -21.45 0.82 20.32
N ASN A 386 -20.22 0.91 20.83
CA ASN A 386 -19.82 1.98 21.77
C ASN A 386 -20.74 2.10 23.03
N GLN A 387 -21.22 0.96 23.54
CA GLN A 387 -22.15 0.85 24.65
C GLN A 387 -23.60 1.36 24.38
N GLU A 388 -23.88 1.71 23.10
CA GLU A 388 -25.20 2.09 22.64
C GLU A 388 -25.87 0.96 21.86
N GLU A 389 -27.21 0.88 21.90
CA GLU A 389 -27.98 -0.16 21.19
C GLU A 389 -28.13 0.09 19.68
N THR A 390 -27.18 0.80 19.08
CA THR A 390 -27.18 1.14 17.65
C THR A 390 -27.06 -0.09 16.75
N GLY A 391 -26.37 -1.13 17.21
CA GLY A 391 -26.29 -2.41 16.49
C GLY A 391 -27.63 -3.16 16.51
N LEU A 392 -28.39 -3.05 17.58
CA LEU A 392 -29.73 -3.63 17.65
C LEU A 392 -30.74 -2.91 16.72
N GLN A 393 -30.63 -1.58 16.61
CA GLN A 393 -31.41 -0.80 15.66
C GLN A 393 -31.04 -1.18 14.21
N LEU A 394 -29.75 -1.27 13.92
CA LEU A 394 -29.27 -1.72 12.61
C LEU A 394 -29.77 -3.13 12.27
N THR A 395 -29.84 -4.04 13.23
CA THR A 395 -30.43 -5.39 13.04
C THR A 395 -31.85 -5.31 12.51
N ALA A 396 -32.69 -4.46 13.14
CA ALA A 396 -34.07 -4.29 12.74
C ALA A 396 -34.21 -3.64 11.35
N GLU A 397 -33.36 -2.67 11.04
CA GLU A 397 -33.33 -2.03 9.71
C GLU A 397 -32.88 -3.01 8.62
N ILE A 398 -31.84 -3.80 8.87
CA ILE A 398 -31.38 -4.84 7.93
C ILE A 398 -32.51 -5.83 7.66
N ARG A 399 -33.15 -6.33 8.69
CA ARG A 399 -34.25 -7.30 8.55
C ARG A 399 -35.45 -6.74 7.77
N ALA A 400 -35.75 -5.47 7.95
CA ALA A 400 -36.85 -4.80 7.25
C ALA A 400 -36.57 -4.63 5.75
N HIS A 401 -35.34 -4.37 5.36
CA HIS A 401 -34.96 -4.09 3.96
C HIS A 401 -34.40 -5.31 3.21
N TYR A 402 -33.80 -6.26 3.94
CA TYR A 402 -33.17 -7.47 3.40
C TYR A 402 -33.62 -8.73 4.13
N PRO A 403 -34.86 -9.20 3.91
CA PRO A 403 -35.44 -10.35 4.62
C PRO A 403 -34.67 -11.65 4.40
N GLU A 404 -33.99 -11.80 3.26
CA GLU A 404 -33.19 -13.00 2.89
C GLU A 404 -31.84 -13.05 3.62
N LEU A 405 -31.35 -11.92 4.12
CA LEU A 405 -30.01 -11.82 4.70
C LEU A 405 -29.97 -12.50 6.06
N ARG A 406 -28.99 -13.36 6.30
CA ARG A 406 -28.79 -14.00 7.59
C ARG A 406 -28.08 -13.05 8.56
N ILE A 407 -28.51 -13.02 9.81
CA ILE A 407 -27.97 -12.12 10.82
C ILE A 407 -27.61 -12.90 12.09
N ILE A 408 -26.31 -12.88 12.44
CA ILE A 408 -25.81 -13.34 13.74
C ILE A 408 -25.52 -12.11 14.60
N CYS A 409 -26.18 -12.02 15.74
CA CYS A 409 -25.87 -10.98 16.71
C CYS A 409 -25.03 -11.58 17.86
N ALA A 410 -23.74 -11.22 17.88
CA ALA A 410 -22.77 -11.66 18.90
C ALA A 410 -22.55 -10.56 19.93
N SER A 411 -23.23 -10.60 21.06
CA SER A 411 -23.26 -9.47 21.98
C SER A 411 -23.19 -9.84 23.46
N SER A 412 -22.69 -8.89 24.26
CA SER A 412 -22.78 -8.92 25.72
C SER A 412 -24.15 -8.48 26.28
N LEU A 413 -25.06 -8.04 25.41
CA LEU A 413 -26.44 -7.73 25.83
C LEU A 413 -27.19 -9.00 26.26
N HIS A 414 -27.43 -9.19 27.57
CA HIS A 414 -28.03 -10.40 28.15
C HIS A 414 -29.55 -10.51 27.93
N ASN A 415 -30.03 -10.12 26.75
CA ASN A 415 -31.46 -10.18 26.39
C ASN A 415 -31.65 -10.85 25.02
N ARG A 416 -31.56 -12.18 25.01
CA ARG A 416 -31.74 -13.00 23.80
C ARG A 416 -33.08 -12.70 23.10
N GLN A 417 -34.16 -12.57 23.85
CA GLN A 417 -35.50 -12.38 23.29
C GLN A 417 -35.59 -11.07 22.50
N ARG A 418 -35.00 -10.01 23.01
CA ARG A 418 -34.98 -8.69 22.36
C ARG A 418 -34.17 -8.68 21.08
N VAL A 419 -33.02 -9.39 21.06
CA VAL A 419 -32.15 -9.52 19.87
C VAL A 419 -32.88 -10.30 18.76
N LEU A 420 -33.55 -11.39 19.10
CA LEU A 420 -34.33 -12.18 18.14
C LEU A 420 -35.58 -11.42 17.65
N GLN A 421 -36.24 -10.65 18.50
CA GLN A 421 -37.33 -9.78 18.10
C GLN A 421 -36.93 -8.64 17.18
N ALA A 422 -35.67 -8.16 17.27
CA ALA A 422 -35.09 -7.21 16.33
C ALA A 422 -34.78 -7.82 14.94
N GLY A 423 -34.92 -9.14 14.79
CA GLY A 423 -34.77 -9.83 13.50
C GLY A 423 -33.48 -10.60 13.30
N ALA A 424 -32.65 -10.78 14.33
CA ALA A 424 -31.48 -11.68 14.22
C ALA A 424 -31.93 -13.14 14.10
N ASP A 425 -31.27 -13.93 13.25
CA ASP A 425 -31.50 -15.37 13.12
C ASP A 425 -30.84 -16.13 14.27
N LEU A 426 -29.73 -15.60 14.78
CA LEU A 426 -29.02 -16.19 15.91
C LEU A 426 -28.51 -15.12 16.87
N TYR A 427 -28.68 -15.42 18.17
CA TYR A 427 -28.01 -14.69 19.25
C TYR A 427 -26.88 -15.53 19.83
N LEU A 428 -25.66 -14.96 19.86
CA LEU A 428 -24.47 -15.57 20.42
C LEU A 428 -23.96 -14.72 21.60
N PRO A 429 -24.11 -15.19 22.86
CA PRO A 429 -23.63 -14.42 24.01
C PRO A 429 -22.12 -14.36 24.06
N ARG A 430 -21.55 -13.21 24.43
CA ARG A 430 -20.12 -13.04 24.70
C ARG A 430 -19.77 -13.34 26.15
N PRO A 431 -18.65 -14.00 26.43
CA PRO A 431 -17.67 -14.57 25.49
C PRO A 431 -18.17 -15.86 24.82
N PHE A 432 -17.76 -16.11 23.58
CA PHE A 432 -18.11 -17.31 22.81
C PHE A 432 -16.87 -18.00 22.24
N GLU A 433 -16.99 -19.31 21.99
CA GLU A 433 -15.96 -20.08 21.29
C GLU A 433 -16.08 -19.90 19.78
N LEU A 434 -14.95 -19.69 19.09
CA LEU A 434 -14.91 -19.53 17.63
C LEU A 434 -15.47 -20.74 16.88
N SER A 435 -15.19 -21.94 17.35
CA SER A 435 -15.73 -23.20 16.81
C SER A 435 -17.26 -23.21 16.76
N ARG A 436 -17.89 -22.64 17.78
CA ARG A 436 -19.35 -22.52 17.86
C ARG A 436 -19.89 -21.49 16.85
N LEU A 437 -19.20 -20.36 16.69
CA LEU A 437 -19.56 -19.37 15.67
C LEU A 437 -19.47 -19.99 14.27
N PHE A 438 -18.39 -20.67 13.94
CA PHE A 438 -18.18 -21.29 12.62
C PHE A 438 -19.25 -22.34 12.30
N SER A 439 -19.58 -23.19 13.26
CA SER A 439 -20.65 -24.18 13.08
C SER A 439 -21.99 -23.51 12.70
N TRP A 440 -22.30 -22.37 13.29
CA TRP A 440 -23.50 -21.62 12.97
C TRP A 440 -23.41 -20.89 11.62
N VAL A 441 -22.26 -20.31 11.27
CA VAL A 441 -22.02 -19.67 9.96
C VAL A 441 -22.23 -20.68 8.85
N HIS A 442 -21.62 -21.85 8.93
CA HIS A 442 -21.79 -22.92 7.94
C HIS A 442 -23.24 -23.37 7.83
N ARG A 443 -23.94 -23.53 8.97
CA ARG A 443 -25.33 -23.96 8.99
C ARG A 443 -26.27 -22.93 8.33
N LEU A 444 -26.16 -21.65 8.71
CA LEU A 444 -27.02 -20.59 8.19
C LEU A 444 -26.81 -20.34 6.71
N LEU A 445 -25.59 -20.53 6.21
CA LEU A 445 -25.26 -20.37 4.79
C LEU A 445 -25.55 -21.61 3.94
N ALA A 446 -25.68 -22.79 4.55
CA ALA A 446 -26.12 -24.01 3.88
C ALA A 446 -27.66 -24.10 3.72
N GLU A 447 -28.41 -23.42 4.58
CA GLU A 447 -29.87 -23.37 4.57
C GLU A 447 -30.43 -22.22 3.67
N SER A 448 -29.55 -21.53 2.92
CA SER A 448 -29.87 -20.32 2.12
C SER A 448 -30.02 -20.64 0.65
#